data_416cb9c6552277f66ad9bf27862e695c
#
_entry.id   416cb9c6552277f66ad9bf27862e695c
#
_cell.length_a   1.000
_cell.length_b   1.000
_cell.length_c   1.000
_cell.angle_alpha   90.00
_cell.angle_beta   90.00
_cell.angle_gamma   90.00
#
_symmetry.space_group_name_H-M   'P 1'
#
loop_
_entity.id
_entity.type
_entity.pdbx_description
1 polymer ?
#
loop_
_entity_poly.entity_id
_entity_poly.type
_entity_poly.pdbx_seq_one_letter_code
_entity_poly.pdbx_strand_id
1 'polypeptide(L)'
;MNNAADSIVPPAMPKHLPPLIELLLSGSPDVYRPAVAHAVFPSLGAHLHDTRFRYIDNVCHEATLMNVLMAGTGAGKNCITEPINRIMADIRLRDEENLRREREWKEEVTSKGANKDKRKRPEGLVIQEIDADMTNPAFVMRTAEADGHFLYTKMNEIDQFDALRGSASSQQQFQIMCLAFDPGNRYGQTRVGTSSITEKVCIRFNWNASTTVEKGKRYFSRVLTDGPVSRINFCTIPEREIGAEMPVYGSFGPDFNEKLQPYIEHLCRAKGEIFCPEATRLALELREECAHWARLTQSRVYENLSFRALVIAWLKGCVLYVASGCRWDPTFDDFVRWSLQYDLWCKMEFFGAAIEEANRRSEQTASASRVGRHNLLNLLPETFTLQDAISMRVSEGLSADGTQTMLRQWKFRGYVTIETVDRSGRLTEVYCKNNF
;
A
#
# COMPACT_ATOMS: atom_id res chain seq x y z
N MET A 1 -3.53 28.27 9.53
CA MET A 1 -3.96 26.94 9.09
C MET A 1 -3.76 26.00 10.25
N ASN A 2 -4.85 25.51 10.85
CA ASN A 2 -4.78 24.57 11.97
C ASN A 2 -4.33 23.19 11.47
N ASN A 3 -3.44 22.62 12.22
CA ASN A 3 -2.69 21.43 11.93
C ASN A 3 -3.56 20.16 11.95
N ALA A 4 -3.89 19.61 10.79
CA ALA A 4 -4.66 18.37 10.68
C ALA A 4 -3.91 17.13 11.23
N ALA A 5 -2.58 17.14 11.25
CA ALA A 5 -1.79 15.99 11.70
C ALA A 5 -1.66 15.89 13.23
N ASP A 6 -1.87 16.98 13.97
CA ASP A 6 -1.82 17.01 15.44
C ASP A 6 -3.22 17.10 16.08
N SER A 7 -4.27 17.06 15.27
CA SER A 7 -5.65 17.08 15.75
C SER A 7 -6.04 15.68 16.27
N ILE A 8 -6.72 15.62 17.41
CA ILE A 8 -7.32 14.39 17.96
C ILE A 8 -8.44 13.83 17.05
N VAL A 9 -8.98 14.67 16.16
CA VAL A 9 -10.04 14.32 15.22
C VAL A 9 -9.59 14.50 13.78
N PRO A 10 -10.10 13.68 12.82
CA PRO A 10 -9.74 13.81 11.43
C PRO A 10 -10.19 15.16 10.84
N PRO A 11 -9.53 15.64 9.75
CA PRO A 11 -9.90 16.88 9.09
C PRO A 11 -11.37 16.91 8.67
N ALA A 12 -12.06 18.02 8.95
CA ALA A 12 -13.45 18.19 8.54
C ALA A 12 -13.57 18.24 7.01
N MET A 13 -14.60 17.57 6.45
CA MET A 13 -14.90 17.56 5.04
C MET A 13 -15.29 18.98 4.56
N PRO A 14 -14.90 19.39 3.33
CA PRO A 14 -15.34 20.66 2.75
C PRO A 14 -16.88 20.77 2.68
N LYS A 15 -17.39 22.00 2.81
CA LYS A 15 -18.84 22.24 2.72
C LYS A 15 -19.38 22.06 1.31
N HIS A 16 -18.57 22.38 0.30
CA HIS A 16 -18.92 22.21 -1.11
C HIS A 16 -18.08 21.06 -1.67
N LEU A 17 -18.76 20.09 -2.25
CA LEU A 17 -18.14 18.87 -2.76
C LEU A 17 -18.27 18.80 -4.27
N PRO A 18 -17.37 18.04 -4.94
CA PRO A 18 -17.55 17.70 -6.34
C PRO A 18 -18.94 17.11 -6.61
N PRO A 19 -19.62 17.50 -7.69
CA PRO A 19 -21.01 17.06 -7.96
C PRO A 19 -21.18 15.53 -7.95
N LEU A 20 -20.20 14.78 -8.50
CA LEU A 20 -20.21 13.31 -8.41
C LEU A 20 -20.12 12.81 -6.97
N ILE A 21 -19.25 13.41 -6.16
CA ILE A 21 -19.10 13.02 -4.76
C ILE A 21 -20.37 13.36 -3.97
N GLU A 22 -20.95 14.54 -4.16
CA GLU A 22 -22.23 14.91 -3.52
C GLU A 22 -23.35 13.92 -3.88
N LEU A 23 -23.43 13.52 -5.17
CA LEU A 23 -24.37 12.49 -5.62
C LEU A 23 -24.14 11.16 -4.87
N LEU A 24 -22.91 10.66 -4.84
CA LEU A 24 -22.56 9.38 -4.20
C LEU A 24 -22.78 9.40 -2.67
N LEU A 25 -22.73 10.56 -2.06
CA LEU A 25 -22.95 10.75 -0.63
C LEU A 25 -24.44 11.03 -0.26
N SER A 26 -25.33 11.17 -1.24
CA SER A 26 -26.73 11.57 -1.01
C SER A 26 -27.51 10.58 -0.12
N GLY A 27 -27.08 9.30 -0.06
CA GLY A 27 -27.64 8.30 0.83
C GLY A 27 -26.84 8.07 2.12
N SER A 28 -25.92 8.99 2.47
CA SER A 28 -24.99 8.81 3.59
C SER A 28 -25.15 9.91 4.64
N PRO A 29 -25.46 9.57 5.90
CA PRO A 29 -25.39 10.49 7.03
C PRO A 29 -24.00 11.09 7.19
N ASP A 30 -23.91 12.28 7.77
CA ASP A 30 -22.66 13.06 7.88
C ASP A 30 -21.48 12.27 8.47
N VAL A 31 -21.74 11.44 9.49
CA VAL A 31 -20.71 10.61 10.13
C VAL A 31 -20.06 9.60 9.18
N TYR A 32 -20.75 9.17 8.12
CA TYR A 32 -20.27 8.19 7.15
C TYR A 32 -19.72 8.84 5.86
N ARG A 33 -20.04 10.12 5.61
CA ARG A 33 -19.64 10.82 4.39
C ARG A 33 -18.12 10.74 4.12
N PRO A 34 -17.22 10.97 5.10
CA PRO A 34 -15.77 10.84 4.86
C PRO A 34 -15.35 9.44 4.40
N ALA A 35 -15.86 8.39 5.06
CA ALA A 35 -15.52 7.01 4.72
C ALA A 35 -16.00 6.63 3.31
N VAL A 36 -17.23 7.01 2.95
CA VAL A 36 -17.80 6.77 1.61
C VAL A 36 -17.04 7.56 0.55
N ALA A 37 -16.74 8.84 0.79
CA ALA A 37 -16.01 9.70 -0.13
C ALA A 37 -14.62 9.16 -0.50
N HIS A 38 -13.96 8.44 0.40
CA HIS A 38 -12.70 7.76 0.11
C HIS A 38 -12.91 6.42 -0.60
N ALA A 39 -13.90 5.64 -0.16
CA ALA A 39 -14.12 4.26 -0.62
C ALA A 39 -14.66 4.15 -2.06
N VAL A 40 -15.27 5.19 -2.62
CA VAL A 40 -15.81 5.14 -3.99
C VAL A 40 -14.75 5.17 -5.08
N PHE A 41 -13.54 5.67 -4.79
CA PHE A 41 -12.52 5.86 -5.82
C PHE A 41 -11.93 4.58 -6.41
N PRO A 42 -11.67 3.49 -5.66
CA PRO A 42 -11.23 2.24 -6.26
C PRO A 42 -12.21 1.69 -7.29
N SER A 43 -13.51 1.79 -7.04
CA SER A 43 -14.56 1.36 -7.97
C SER A 43 -14.70 2.31 -9.16
N LEU A 44 -14.62 3.64 -8.98
CA LEU A 44 -14.58 4.59 -10.09
C LEU A 44 -13.35 4.37 -10.99
N GLY A 45 -12.18 4.19 -10.39
CA GLY A 45 -10.95 3.91 -11.13
C GLY A 45 -10.99 2.60 -11.93
N ALA A 46 -11.78 1.61 -11.50
CA ALA A 46 -11.92 0.33 -12.21
C ALA A 46 -12.59 0.46 -13.59
N HIS A 47 -13.29 1.56 -13.87
CA HIS A 47 -13.88 1.86 -15.18
C HIS A 47 -12.89 2.44 -16.20
N LEU A 48 -11.73 2.95 -15.73
CA LEU A 48 -10.71 3.51 -16.60
C LEU A 48 -9.87 2.39 -17.23
N HIS A 49 -9.98 2.24 -18.55
CA HIS A 49 -9.23 1.26 -19.32
C HIS A 49 -8.31 1.97 -20.30
N ASP A 50 -7.04 1.57 -20.35
CA ASP A 50 -6.01 2.17 -21.21
C ASP A 50 -5.90 3.70 -21.04
N THR A 51 -6.07 4.16 -19.81
CA THR A 51 -6.04 5.59 -19.47
C THR A 51 -4.90 5.88 -18.51
N ARG A 52 -4.11 6.90 -18.81
CA ARG A 52 -2.91 7.27 -18.06
C ARG A 52 -2.88 8.77 -17.79
N PHE A 53 -2.25 9.12 -16.68
CA PHE A 53 -2.07 10.49 -16.20
C PHE A 53 -0.60 10.74 -15.89
N ARG A 54 -0.03 11.82 -16.38
CA ARG A 54 1.36 12.17 -16.11
C ARG A 54 1.46 13.00 -14.84
N TYR A 55 2.18 12.46 -13.85
CA TYR A 55 2.43 13.13 -12.59
C TYR A 55 3.56 14.16 -12.70
N ILE A 56 3.74 15.00 -11.67
CA ILE A 56 4.76 16.07 -11.63
C ILE A 56 6.21 15.58 -11.65
N ASP A 57 6.47 14.32 -11.37
CA ASP A 57 7.79 13.65 -11.50
C ASP A 57 8.02 13.05 -12.89
N ASN A 58 7.13 13.32 -13.83
CA ASN A 58 7.14 12.81 -15.20
C ASN A 58 6.82 11.31 -15.34
N VAL A 59 6.37 10.65 -14.27
CA VAL A 59 5.91 9.26 -14.31
C VAL A 59 4.45 9.21 -14.73
N CYS A 60 4.11 8.29 -15.66
CA CYS A 60 2.73 8.04 -16.05
C CYS A 60 2.09 7.01 -15.12
N HIS A 61 1.03 7.41 -14.44
CA HIS A 61 0.22 6.55 -13.58
C HIS A 61 -1.09 6.14 -14.25
N GLU A 62 -1.55 4.94 -13.96
CA GLU A 62 -2.92 4.48 -14.18
C GLU A 62 -3.73 4.72 -12.90
N ALA A 63 -5.06 4.66 -12.96
CA ALA A 63 -5.93 4.94 -11.80
C ALA A 63 -5.97 3.77 -10.80
N THR A 64 -4.80 3.32 -10.35
CA THR A 64 -4.69 2.32 -9.30
C THR A 64 -4.98 2.96 -7.94
N LEU A 65 -6.09 2.57 -7.34
CA LEU A 65 -6.57 3.10 -6.07
C LEU A 65 -6.97 1.95 -5.15
N MET A 66 -6.41 1.96 -3.96
CA MET A 66 -6.62 0.96 -2.92
C MET A 66 -7.08 1.68 -1.65
N ASN A 67 -8.11 1.17 -0.98
CA ASN A 67 -8.65 1.83 0.19
C ASN A 67 -8.93 0.87 1.34
N VAL A 68 -8.59 1.25 2.55
CA VAL A 68 -8.89 0.53 3.79
C VAL A 68 -9.69 1.41 4.74
N LEU A 69 -10.90 0.97 5.06
CA LEU A 69 -11.73 1.56 6.09
C LEU A 69 -11.44 0.89 7.45
N MET A 70 -10.77 1.62 8.33
CA MET A 70 -10.47 1.16 9.69
C MET A 70 -11.36 1.88 10.69
N ALA A 71 -12.27 1.14 11.34
CA ALA A 71 -13.19 1.72 12.32
C ALA A 71 -13.56 0.71 13.41
N GLY A 72 -14.14 1.17 14.50
CA GLY A 72 -14.56 0.33 15.63
C GLY A 72 -15.52 -0.81 15.23
N THR A 73 -15.67 -1.78 16.11
CA THR A 73 -16.70 -2.83 15.96
C THR A 73 -18.09 -2.20 16.04
N GLY A 74 -18.98 -2.55 15.10
CA GLY A 74 -20.33 -1.97 15.05
C GLY A 74 -20.38 -0.52 14.56
N ALA A 75 -19.30 0.05 14.02
CA ALA A 75 -19.25 1.43 13.54
C ALA A 75 -20.03 1.69 12.24
N GLY A 76 -20.66 0.68 11.63
CA GLY A 76 -21.41 0.86 10.37
C GLY A 76 -20.54 0.83 9.11
N LYS A 77 -19.42 0.10 9.10
CA LYS A 77 -18.48 0.00 7.95
C LYS A 77 -19.15 -0.39 6.63
N ASN A 78 -20.32 -1.02 6.67
CA ASN A 78 -21.11 -1.36 5.47
C ASN A 78 -21.71 -0.14 4.74
N CYS A 79 -21.60 1.06 5.30
CA CYS A 79 -22.05 2.30 4.65
C CYS A 79 -21.44 2.52 3.26
N ILE A 80 -20.25 1.96 2.99
CA ILE A 80 -19.59 2.05 1.68
C ILE A 80 -20.16 1.08 0.64
N THR A 81 -20.96 0.08 1.04
CA THR A 81 -21.33 -1.04 0.16
C THR A 81 -22.27 -0.61 -0.96
N GLU A 82 -23.34 0.11 -0.64
CA GLU A 82 -24.33 0.46 -1.65
C GLU A 82 -23.82 1.49 -2.68
N PRO A 83 -23.09 2.56 -2.30
CA PRO A 83 -22.44 3.43 -3.29
C PRO A 83 -21.51 2.67 -4.25
N ILE A 84 -20.69 1.76 -3.74
CA ILE A 84 -19.80 0.91 -4.54
C ILE A 84 -20.62 0.00 -5.46
N ASN A 85 -21.68 -0.62 -4.98
CA ASN A 85 -22.55 -1.48 -5.78
C ASN A 85 -23.15 -0.74 -6.97
N ARG A 86 -23.58 0.51 -6.78
CA ARG A 86 -24.11 1.35 -7.85
C ARG A 86 -23.06 1.70 -8.90
N ILE A 87 -21.85 2.03 -8.48
CA ILE A 87 -20.73 2.29 -9.38
C ILE A 87 -20.36 1.04 -10.18
N MET A 88 -20.31 -0.12 -9.54
CA MET A 88 -19.88 -1.38 -10.15
C MET A 88 -20.97 -2.08 -10.99
N ALA A 89 -22.18 -1.55 -11.06
CA ALA A 89 -23.31 -2.20 -11.72
C ALA A 89 -23.01 -2.56 -13.20
N ASP A 90 -22.42 -1.66 -13.96
CA ASP A 90 -22.07 -1.87 -15.36
C ASP A 90 -21.00 -2.97 -15.55
N ILE A 91 -20.00 -2.99 -14.67
CA ILE A 91 -18.94 -4.01 -14.70
C ILE A 91 -19.55 -5.38 -14.41
N ARG A 92 -20.40 -5.49 -13.38
CA ARG A 92 -21.09 -6.73 -13.03
C ARG A 92 -21.95 -7.25 -14.17
N LEU A 93 -22.69 -6.39 -14.84
CA LEU A 93 -23.51 -6.78 -15.98
C LEU A 93 -22.69 -7.38 -17.12
N ARG A 94 -21.52 -6.79 -17.38
CA ARG A 94 -20.56 -7.34 -18.38
C ARG A 94 -19.93 -8.66 -17.92
N ASP A 95 -19.60 -8.77 -16.65
CA ASP A 95 -18.99 -9.94 -16.06
C ASP A 95 -19.96 -11.15 -16.03
N GLU A 96 -21.26 -10.91 -15.84
CA GLU A 96 -22.27 -11.98 -15.78
C GLU A 96 -22.24 -12.90 -17.01
N GLU A 97 -22.13 -12.34 -18.20
CA GLU A 97 -22.07 -13.15 -19.45
C GLU A 97 -20.78 -13.98 -19.49
N ASN A 98 -19.64 -13.42 -19.11
CA ASN A 98 -18.39 -14.17 -19.09
C ASN A 98 -18.33 -15.21 -17.97
N LEU A 99 -18.92 -14.92 -16.82
CA LEU A 99 -19.09 -15.88 -15.73
C LEU A 99 -20.03 -17.03 -16.13
N ARG A 100 -21.09 -16.76 -16.90
CA ARG A 100 -21.98 -17.77 -17.44
C ARG A 100 -21.21 -18.68 -18.42
N ARG A 101 -20.48 -18.14 -19.37
CA ARG A 101 -19.63 -18.89 -20.33
C ARG A 101 -18.60 -19.77 -19.62
N GLU A 102 -17.97 -19.26 -18.55
CA GLU A 102 -17.01 -20.03 -17.77
C GLU A 102 -17.68 -21.18 -17.01
N ARG A 103 -18.87 -20.97 -16.43
CA ARG A 103 -19.61 -22.02 -15.73
C ARG A 103 -20.05 -23.12 -16.67
N GLU A 104 -20.64 -22.79 -17.82
CA GLU A 104 -21.05 -23.73 -18.85
C GLU A 104 -19.87 -24.60 -19.32
N TRP A 105 -18.71 -24.00 -19.54
CA TRP A 105 -17.50 -24.74 -19.88
C TRP A 105 -17.06 -25.69 -18.76
N LYS A 106 -17.05 -25.26 -17.50
CA LYS A 106 -16.68 -26.09 -16.35
C LYS A 106 -17.64 -27.28 -16.19
N GLU A 107 -18.94 -27.07 -16.34
CA GLU A 107 -19.98 -28.10 -16.25
C GLU A 107 -19.80 -29.13 -17.37
N GLU A 108 -19.55 -28.68 -18.59
CA GLU A 108 -19.33 -29.55 -19.72
C GLU A 108 -18.08 -30.45 -19.60
N VAL A 109 -16.96 -29.83 -19.16
CA VAL A 109 -15.70 -30.57 -18.94
C VAL A 109 -15.85 -31.58 -17.79
N THR A 110 -16.59 -31.21 -16.72
CA THR A 110 -16.78 -32.07 -15.56
C THR A 110 -17.74 -33.24 -15.89
N SER A 111 -18.81 -32.99 -16.65
CA SER A 111 -19.83 -34.00 -16.96
C SER A 111 -19.32 -35.11 -17.87
N LYS A 112 -18.34 -34.86 -18.72
CA LYS A 112 -17.79 -35.84 -19.71
C LYS A 112 -16.65 -36.70 -19.16
N GLY A 113 -16.27 -36.51 -17.89
CA GLY A 113 -15.18 -37.25 -17.25
C GLY A 113 -13.79 -36.77 -17.69
N ALA A 114 -12.87 -36.69 -16.74
CA ALA A 114 -11.57 -36.00 -16.84
C ALA A 114 -10.64 -36.45 -17.99
N ASN A 115 -10.93 -37.53 -18.66
CA ASN A 115 -10.03 -38.14 -19.67
C ASN A 115 -10.49 -38.06 -21.13
N LYS A 116 -11.67 -37.54 -21.46
CA LYS A 116 -12.22 -37.64 -22.81
C LYS A 116 -12.45 -36.34 -23.59
N ASP A 117 -12.51 -35.18 -22.96
CA ASP A 117 -12.70 -33.92 -23.67
C ASP A 117 -11.79 -32.83 -23.09
N LYS A 118 -10.67 -32.64 -23.80
CA LYS A 118 -9.73 -31.53 -23.49
C LYS A 118 -10.20 -30.23 -24.14
N ARG A 119 -11.46 -29.84 -23.97
CA ARG A 119 -11.90 -28.53 -24.44
C ARG A 119 -11.09 -27.42 -23.76
N LYS A 120 -10.50 -26.59 -24.57
CA LYS A 120 -9.81 -25.42 -24.09
C LYS A 120 -10.81 -24.50 -23.41
N ARG A 121 -10.36 -23.82 -22.35
CA ARG A 121 -11.11 -22.76 -21.71
C ARG A 121 -11.51 -21.70 -22.76
N PRO A 122 -12.71 -21.12 -22.70
CA PRO A 122 -13.12 -20.07 -23.62
C PRO A 122 -12.14 -18.90 -23.59
N GLU A 123 -11.84 -18.34 -24.73
CA GLU A 123 -11.02 -17.13 -24.86
C GLU A 123 -11.88 -15.87 -24.63
N GLY A 124 -11.23 -14.76 -24.25
CA GLY A 124 -11.88 -13.46 -24.05
C GLY A 124 -12.82 -13.42 -22.83
N LEU A 125 -12.51 -14.17 -21.77
CA LEU A 125 -13.24 -14.12 -20.50
C LEU A 125 -12.77 -12.92 -19.65
N VAL A 126 -13.15 -11.71 -20.05
CA VAL A 126 -12.89 -10.52 -19.26
C VAL A 126 -13.83 -10.49 -18.06
N ILE A 127 -13.32 -10.79 -16.87
CA ILE A 127 -14.03 -10.73 -15.60
C ILE A 127 -13.24 -9.79 -14.68
N GLN A 128 -13.84 -8.64 -14.36
CA GLN A 128 -13.18 -7.57 -13.62
C GLN A 128 -13.43 -7.67 -12.11
N GLU A 129 -14.66 -7.98 -11.69
CA GLU A 129 -14.94 -8.16 -10.26
C GLU A 129 -14.58 -9.58 -9.84
N ILE A 130 -13.59 -9.69 -8.94
CA ILE A 130 -13.03 -10.96 -8.49
C ILE A 130 -13.31 -11.19 -7.01
N ASP A 131 -13.42 -12.47 -6.63
CA ASP A 131 -13.52 -12.85 -5.23
C ASP A 131 -12.22 -12.60 -4.48
N ALA A 132 -12.33 -12.19 -3.23
CA ALA A 132 -11.17 -11.99 -2.35
C ALA A 132 -10.45 -13.31 -2.02
N ASP A 133 -11.19 -14.43 -1.96
CA ASP A 133 -10.64 -15.78 -1.76
C ASP A 133 -10.16 -16.38 -3.07
N MET A 134 -9.04 -15.87 -3.58
CA MET A 134 -8.44 -16.30 -4.83
C MET A 134 -6.98 -16.72 -4.60
N THR A 135 -6.57 -17.85 -5.18
CA THR A 135 -5.18 -18.27 -5.14
C THR A 135 -4.32 -17.39 -6.06
N ASN A 136 -3.04 -17.27 -5.76
CA ASN A 136 -2.12 -16.46 -6.55
C ASN A 136 -2.07 -16.85 -8.05
N PRO A 137 -2.03 -18.14 -8.46
CA PRO A 137 -2.15 -18.52 -9.88
C PRO A 137 -3.45 -18.10 -10.53
N ALA A 138 -4.58 -18.20 -9.82
CA ALA A 138 -5.88 -17.76 -10.33
C ALA A 138 -5.91 -16.22 -10.50
N PHE A 139 -5.28 -15.47 -9.61
CA PHE A 139 -5.12 -14.02 -9.74
C PHE A 139 -4.31 -13.63 -10.99
N VAL A 140 -3.18 -14.32 -11.24
CA VAL A 140 -2.38 -14.08 -12.45
C VAL A 140 -3.18 -14.39 -13.72
N MET A 141 -3.93 -15.50 -13.72
CA MET A 141 -4.82 -15.87 -14.83
C MET A 141 -5.88 -14.79 -15.08
N ARG A 142 -6.60 -14.37 -14.04
CA ARG A 142 -7.62 -13.30 -14.17
C ARG A 142 -7.04 -11.98 -14.64
N THR A 143 -5.84 -11.64 -14.17
CA THR A 143 -5.13 -10.42 -14.62
C THR A 143 -4.76 -10.51 -16.10
N ALA A 144 -4.32 -11.68 -16.59
CA ALA A 144 -4.02 -11.90 -18.01
C ALA A 144 -5.28 -11.82 -18.88
N GLU A 145 -6.38 -12.44 -18.43
CA GLU A 145 -7.68 -12.45 -19.12
C GLU A 145 -8.40 -11.10 -19.09
N ALA A 146 -8.06 -10.23 -18.15
CA ALA A 146 -8.68 -8.91 -18.02
C ALA A 146 -8.35 -7.95 -19.19
N ASP A 147 -7.45 -8.30 -20.07
CA ASP A 147 -7.09 -7.54 -21.29
C ASP A 147 -6.80 -6.04 -20.99
N GLY A 148 -6.01 -5.79 -19.95
CA GLY A 148 -5.65 -4.45 -19.53
C GLY A 148 -6.69 -3.71 -18.70
N HIS A 149 -7.85 -4.30 -18.43
CA HIS A 149 -8.82 -3.73 -17.49
C HIS A 149 -8.35 -3.91 -16.04
N PHE A 150 -8.84 -3.04 -15.17
CA PHE A 150 -8.63 -3.18 -13.74
C PHE A 150 -9.44 -4.34 -13.19
N LEU A 151 -8.80 -5.23 -12.45
CA LEU A 151 -9.50 -6.10 -11.52
C LEU A 151 -9.98 -5.30 -10.31
N TYR A 152 -11.10 -5.68 -9.75
CA TYR A 152 -11.66 -5.06 -8.56
C TYR A 152 -12.15 -6.11 -7.56
N THR A 153 -11.98 -5.83 -6.27
CA THR A 153 -12.62 -6.60 -5.20
C THR A 153 -13.01 -5.71 -4.01
N LYS A 154 -14.08 -6.07 -3.34
CA LYS A 154 -14.48 -5.49 -2.06
C LYS A 154 -14.41 -6.56 -0.97
N MET A 155 -13.52 -6.37 -0.02
CA MET A 155 -13.32 -7.27 1.11
C MET A 155 -14.00 -6.74 2.36
N ASN A 156 -14.74 -7.59 3.06
CA ASN A 156 -15.32 -7.25 4.34
C ASN A 156 -14.31 -7.24 5.48
N GLU A 157 -13.20 -7.98 5.32
CA GLU A 157 -12.08 -8.04 6.25
C GLU A 157 -10.74 -8.03 5.48
N ILE A 158 -9.77 -7.29 5.99
CA ILE A 158 -8.46 -7.11 5.32
C ILE A 158 -7.68 -8.43 5.17
N ASP A 159 -7.84 -9.37 6.07
CA ASP A 159 -7.13 -10.65 6.04
C ASP A 159 -7.63 -11.61 4.95
N GLN A 160 -8.71 -11.29 4.24
CA GLN A 160 -9.08 -12.02 3.02
C GLN A 160 -7.97 -11.95 1.95
N PHE A 161 -7.11 -10.93 1.97
CA PHE A 161 -5.89 -10.89 1.15
C PHE A 161 -4.90 -12.03 1.41
N ASP A 162 -5.01 -12.67 2.56
CA ASP A 162 -4.11 -13.77 2.89
C ASP A 162 -4.29 -15.00 1.97
N ALA A 163 -5.38 -15.10 1.21
CA ALA A 163 -5.56 -16.08 0.14
C ALA A 163 -4.49 -15.93 -0.97
N LEU A 164 -4.02 -14.70 -1.23
CA LEU A 164 -2.97 -14.41 -2.21
C LEU A 164 -1.55 -14.59 -1.66
N ARG A 165 -1.40 -15.02 -0.40
CA ARG A 165 -0.10 -15.13 0.27
C ARG A 165 0.90 -16.03 -0.45
N GLY A 166 0.43 -17.09 -1.12
CA GLY A 166 1.29 -18.12 -1.70
C GLY A 166 1.71 -19.18 -0.67
N SER A 167 3.02 -19.47 -0.56
CA SER A 167 3.52 -20.40 0.47
C SER A 167 3.46 -19.77 1.88
N ALA A 168 3.43 -20.60 2.93
CA ALA A 168 3.26 -20.14 4.32
C ALA A 168 4.26 -19.06 4.80
N SER A 169 5.46 -19.02 4.21
CA SER A 169 6.51 -18.04 4.52
C SER A 169 6.52 -16.82 3.60
N SER A 170 5.68 -16.81 2.55
CA SER A 170 5.65 -15.76 1.53
C SER A 170 4.69 -14.63 1.94
N GLN A 171 5.01 -13.41 1.56
CA GLN A 171 4.19 -12.21 1.75
C GLN A 171 3.77 -11.61 0.39
N GLN A 172 3.44 -12.48 -0.58
CA GLN A 172 3.14 -12.07 -1.95
C GLN A 172 1.96 -11.10 -2.05
N GLN A 173 0.96 -11.19 -1.15
CA GLN A 173 -0.15 -10.25 -1.09
C GLN A 173 0.33 -8.80 -0.90
N PHE A 174 1.32 -8.54 -0.08
CA PHE A 174 1.89 -7.20 0.11
C PHE A 174 2.72 -6.74 -1.09
N GLN A 175 3.43 -7.68 -1.73
CA GLN A 175 4.12 -7.40 -2.98
C GLN A 175 3.16 -7.02 -4.10
N ILE A 176 2.02 -7.72 -4.21
CA ILE A 176 0.96 -7.41 -5.19
C ILE A 176 0.43 -5.99 -4.95
N MET A 177 0.17 -5.60 -3.69
CA MET A 177 -0.26 -4.25 -3.34
C MET A 177 0.74 -3.18 -3.79
N CYS A 178 2.04 -3.41 -3.55
CA CYS A 178 3.09 -2.49 -3.97
C CYS A 178 3.21 -2.41 -5.49
N LEU A 179 3.23 -3.56 -6.17
CA LEU A 179 3.36 -3.63 -7.62
C LEU A 179 2.15 -3.04 -8.33
N ALA A 180 0.94 -3.22 -7.81
CA ALA A 180 -0.25 -2.62 -8.40
C ALA A 180 -0.17 -1.09 -8.45
N PHE A 181 0.40 -0.45 -7.44
CA PHE A 181 0.54 0.99 -7.36
C PHE A 181 1.64 1.55 -8.27
N ASP A 182 2.74 0.81 -8.42
CA ASP A 182 3.92 1.31 -9.13
C ASP A 182 3.76 1.12 -10.66
N PRO A 183 3.84 2.19 -11.47
CA PRO A 183 3.65 2.10 -12.91
C PRO A 183 4.66 1.17 -13.60
N GLY A 184 4.20 0.50 -14.66
CA GLY A 184 5.05 -0.40 -15.44
C GLY A 184 5.47 -1.67 -14.72
N ASN A 185 4.80 -2.00 -13.64
CA ASN A 185 5.04 -3.23 -12.87
C ASN A 185 4.91 -4.48 -13.75
N ARG A 186 5.63 -5.54 -13.37
CA ARG A 186 5.46 -6.87 -13.97
C ARG A 186 5.48 -7.91 -12.87
N TYR A 187 4.46 -8.73 -12.89
CA TYR A 187 4.31 -9.86 -11.97
C TYR A 187 4.09 -11.14 -12.77
N GLY A 188 4.64 -12.23 -12.33
CA GLY A 188 4.46 -13.49 -13.04
C GLY A 188 4.81 -14.68 -12.18
N GLN A 189 4.29 -15.84 -12.60
CA GLN A 189 4.64 -17.13 -12.04
C GLN A 189 5.09 -18.05 -13.15
N THR A 190 6.21 -18.72 -12.96
CA THR A 190 6.67 -19.80 -13.82
C THR A 190 6.60 -21.10 -13.04
N ARG A 191 5.82 -22.07 -13.51
CA ARG A 191 5.71 -23.40 -12.90
C ARG A 191 5.87 -24.48 -13.98
N VAL A 192 6.47 -25.61 -13.64
CA VAL A 192 6.86 -26.68 -14.56
C VAL A 192 5.71 -27.64 -14.91
N GLY A 193 4.56 -27.56 -14.23
CA GLY A 193 3.42 -28.44 -14.46
C GLY A 193 2.69 -28.15 -15.79
N THR A 194 2.22 -29.19 -16.50
CA THR A 194 1.54 -29.06 -17.80
C THR A 194 0.21 -28.29 -17.77
N SER A 195 -0.40 -28.12 -16.59
CA SER A 195 -1.60 -27.32 -16.34
C SER A 195 -1.31 -25.99 -15.64
N SER A 196 -0.05 -25.61 -15.49
CA SER A 196 0.35 -24.41 -14.79
C SER A 196 0.32 -23.19 -15.69
N ILE A 197 -0.08 -22.07 -15.11
CA ILE A 197 -0.08 -20.77 -15.76
C ILE A 197 1.36 -20.24 -15.74
N THR A 198 1.88 -19.91 -16.93
CA THR A 198 3.19 -19.27 -17.11
C THR A 198 2.96 -17.96 -17.84
N GLU A 199 2.56 -16.95 -17.08
CA GLU A 199 2.24 -15.63 -17.61
C GLU A 199 3.00 -14.53 -16.86
N LYS A 200 3.35 -13.47 -17.58
CA LYS A 200 3.84 -12.21 -17.01
C LYS A 200 2.80 -11.14 -17.27
N VAL A 201 2.21 -10.63 -16.22
CA VAL A 201 1.11 -9.67 -16.28
C VAL A 201 1.54 -8.32 -15.70
N CYS A 202 0.90 -7.25 -16.14
CA CYS A 202 0.90 -5.96 -15.47
C CYS A 202 -0.27 -5.93 -14.51
N ILE A 203 0.00 -5.77 -13.21
CA ILE A 203 -1.07 -5.77 -12.21
C ILE A 203 -1.81 -4.44 -12.28
N ARG A 204 -3.11 -4.51 -12.60
CA ARG A 204 -4.09 -3.44 -12.50
C ARG A 204 -5.17 -3.90 -11.54
N PHE A 205 -5.05 -3.47 -10.29
CA PHE A 205 -5.89 -4.03 -9.23
C PHE A 205 -6.32 -2.94 -8.25
N ASN A 206 -7.61 -2.64 -8.28
CA ASN A 206 -8.30 -1.72 -7.38
C ASN A 206 -9.11 -2.50 -6.35
N TRP A 207 -9.15 -2.02 -5.12
CA TRP A 207 -9.89 -2.73 -4.10
C TRP A 207 -10.27 -1.85 -2.90
N ASN A 208 -11.30 -2.28 -2.20
CA ASN A 208 -11.69 -1.79 -0.89
C ASN A 208 -11.60 -2.91 0.13
N ALA A 209 -11.11 -2.60 1.33
CA ALA A 209 -11.17 -3.48 2.47
C ALA A 209 -11.71 -2.75 3.69
N SER A 210 -12.40 -3.47 4.56
CA SER A 210 -12.82 -2.98 5.86
C SER A 210 -12.15 -3.79 6.96
N THR A 211 -11.89 -3.17 8.12
CA THR A 211 -11.37 -3.89 9.29
C THR A 211 -11.60 -3.09 10.57
N THR A 212 -11.38 -3.72 11.72
CA THR A 212 -11.27 -2.97 12.97
C THR A 212 -9.89 -2.30 13.07
N VAL A 213 -9.80 -1.21 13.84
CA VAL A 213 -8.54 -0.46 14.00
C VAL A 213 -7.43 -1.37 14.50
N GLU A 214 -7.67 -2.16 15.55
CA GLU A 214 -6.67 -3.05 16.13
C GLU A 214 -6.25 -4.19 15.18
N LYS A 215 -7.22 -4.77 14.45
CA LYS A 215 -6.92 -5.81 13.45
C LYS A 215 -6.10 -5.23 12.29
N GLY A 216 -6.44 -4.04 11.81
CA GLY A 216 -5.70 -3.34 10.77
C GLY A 216 -4.26 -3.01 11.18
N LYS A 217 -4.07 -2.42 12.37
CA LYS A 217 -2.73 -2.16 12.94
C LYS A 217 -1.89 -3.44 12.99
N ARG A 218 -2.47 -4.53 13.51
CA ARG A 218 -1.81 -5.84 13.58
C ARG A 218 -1.50 -6.44 12.20
N TYR A 219 -2.42 -6.30 11.23
CA TYR A 219 -2.23 -6.83 9.88
C TYR A 219 -1.02 -6.18 9.20
N PHE A 220 -0.95 -4.85 9.23
CA PHE A 220 0.13 -4.08 8.61
C PHE A 220 1.41 -4.01 9.45
N SER A 221 1.41 -4.45 10.72
CA SER A 221 2.61 -4.43 11.57
C SER A 221 3.80 -5.20 11.00
N ARG A 222 3.54 -6.17 10.12
CA ARG A 222 4.56 -7.00 9.46
C ARG A 222 5.32 -6.27 8.36
N VAL A 223 4.76 -5.18 7.83
CA VAL A 223 5.25 -4.49 6.61
C VAL A 223 5.23 -2.97 6.75
N LEU A 224 5.37 -2.46 7.96
CA LEU A 224 5.30 -1.02 8.24
C LEU A 224 6.32 -0.21 7.42
N THR A 225 7.51 -0.76 7.20
CA THR A 225 8.61 -0.12 6.45
C THR A 225 8.70 -0.58 5.00
N ASP A 226 7.93 -1.61 4.60
CA ASP A 226 8.07 -2.26 3.29
C ASP A 226 7.21 -1.62 2.19
N GLY A 227 6.49 -0.56 2.54
CA GLY A 227 5.82 0.31 1.58
C GLY A 227 4.32 0.13 1.34
N PRO A 228 3.60 -0.96 1.72
CA PRO A 228 2.16 -1.07 1.50
C PRO A 228 1.35 0.08 2.13
N VAL A 229 1.63 0.41 3.40
CA VAL A 229 0.93 1.49 4.14
C VAL A 229 0.97 2.83 3.38
N SER A 230 2.09 3.16 2.74
CA SER A 230 2.21 4.41 1.99
C SER A 230 1.39 4.44 0.70
N ARG A 231 1.09 3.27 0.09
CA ARG A 231 0.42 3.11 -1.22
C ARG A 231 -1.09 2.92 -1.13
N ILE A 232 -1.61 2.71 0.07
CA ILE A 232 -3.02 2.50 0.35
C ILE A 232 -3.60 3.79 0.92
N ASN A 233 -4.81 4.14 0.51
CA ASN A 233 -5.59 5.19 1.16
C ASN A 233 -6.25 4.64 2.42
N PHE A 234 -6.21 5.37 3.51
CA PHE A 234 -6.88 5.00 4.76
C PHE A 234 -7.98 5.99 5.09
N CYS A 235 -9.09 5.46 5.59
CA CYS A 235 -10.18 6.25 6.11
C CYS A 235 -10.77 5.59 7.35
N THR A 236 -11.56 6.36 8.11
CA THR A 236 -12.16 5.90 9.37
C THR A 236 -13.59 6.41 9.53
N ILE A 237 -14.30 5.83 10.47
CA ILE A 237 -15.58 6.31 11.00
C ILE A 237 -15.35 6.61 12.48
N PRO A 238 -15.66 7.81 12.96
CA PRO A 238 -15.54 8.15 14.37
C PRO A 238 -16.32 7.20 15.28
N GLU A 239 -15.85 7.00 16.48
CA GLU A 239 -16.60 6.25 17.47
C GLU A 239 -17.89 7.01 17.82
N ARG A 240 -18.97 6.22 17.89
CA ARG A 240 -20.27 6.72 18.27
C ARG A 240 -20.37 6.83 19.80
N GLU A 241 -21.09 7.83 20.29
CA GLU A 241 -21.42 7.91 21.71
C GLU A 241 -22.16 6.66 22.19
N ILE A 242 -21.87 6.25 23.41
CA ILE A 242 -22.51 5.07 24.01
C ILE A 242 -24.02 5.32 24.13
N GLY A 243 -24.81 4.40 23.59
CA GLY A 243 -26.28 4.50 23.59
C GLY A 243 -26.87 5.31 22.43
N ALA A 244 -26.06 5.97 21.59
CA ALA A 244 -26.55 6.65 20.40
C ALA A 244 -27.08 5.62 19.36
N GLU A 245 -28.15 5.97 18.65
CA GLU A 245 -28.68 5.17 17.56
C GLU A 245 -27.70 5.08 16.39
N MET A 246 -27.72 3.95 15.67
CA MET A 246 -26.97 3.81 14.45
C MET A 246 -27.69 4.55 13.32
N PRO A 247 -27.02 5.53 12.65
CA PRO A 247 -27.66 6.23 11.55
C PRO A 247 -28.00 5.29 10.39
N VAL A 248 -29.17 5.49 9.77
CA VAL A 248 -29.60 4.75 8.58
C VAL A 248 -28.89 5.27 7.35
N TYR A 249 -28.39 4.38 6.50
CA TYR A 249 -27.64 4.71 5.29
C TYR A 249 -28.04 3.81 4.10
N GLY A 250 -27.61 4.18 2.90
CA GLY A 250 -27.77 3.38 1.68
C GLY A 250 -29.09 3.57 0.96
N SER A 251 -29.89 4.58 1.31
CA SER A 251 -31.10 4.94 0.59
C SER A 251 -30.82 6.05 -0.42
N PHE A 252 -31.03 5.75 -1.71
CA PHE A 252 -30.84 6.70 -2.80
C PHE A 252 -32.17 7.04 -3.48
N GLY A 253 -32.29 8.25 -4.03
CA GLY A 253 -33.46 8.65 -4.78
C GLY A 253 -33.66 7.83 -6.06
N PRO A 254 -34.88 7.82 -6.64
CA PRO A 254 -35.21 7.01 -7.81
C PRO A 254 -34.38 7.36 -9.06
N ASP A 255 -33.96 8.59 -9.19
CA ASP A 255 -33.20 9.14 -10.31
C ASP A 255 -31.66 9.03 -10.12
N PHE A 256 -31.22 8.38 -9.04
CA PHE A 256 -29.79 8.29 -8.72
C PHE A 256 -28.97 7.64 -9.83
N ASN A 257 -29.42 6.51 -10.36
CA ASN A 257 -28.70 5.79 -11.42
C ASN A 257 -28.64 6.60 -12.71
N GLU A 258 -29.71 7.30 -13.08
CA GLU A 258 -29.72 8.20 -14.26
C GLU A 258 -28.69 9.34 -14.11
N LYS A 259 -28.57 9.91 -12.92
CA LYS A 259 -27.58 10.94 -12.62
C LYS A 259 -26.16 10.43 -12.56
N LEU A 260 -25.94 9.17 -12.14
CA LEU A 260 -24.63 8.54 -12.06
C LEU A 260 -24.11 8.12 -13.44
N GLN A 261 -25.00 7.66 -14.32
CA GLN A 261 -24.65 7.05 -15.60
C GLN A 261 -23.72 7.91 -16.48
N PRO A 262 -23.92 9.23 -16.66
CA PRO A 262 -23.03 10.07 -17.46
C PRO A 262 -21.57 10.06 -16.97
N TYR A 263 -21.36 10.04 -15.64
CA TYR A 263 -20.02 9.99 -15.06
C TYR A 263 -19.31 8.67 -15.37
N ILE A 264 -20.04 7.55 -15.24
CA ILE A 264 -19.53 6.21 -15.57
C ILE A 264 -19.19 6.12 -17.06
N GLU A 265 -20.05 6.65 -17.94
CA GLU A 265 -19.78 6.68 -19.39
C GLU A 265 -18.53 7.49 -19.75
N HIS A 266 -18.31 8.63 -19.09
CA HIS A 266 -17.09 9.41 -19.30
C HIS A 266 -15.84 8.62 -18.91
N LEU A 267 -15.87 7.91 -17.76
CA LEU A 267 -14.77 7.05 -17.33
C LEU A 267 -14.52 5.90 -18.33
N CYS A 268 -15.56 5.22 -18.79
CA CYS A 268 -15.43 4.11 -19.73
C CYS A 268 -14.91 4.53 -21.13
N ARG A 269 -15.23 5.76 -21.57
CA ARG A 269 -14.81 6.28 -22.89
C ARG A 269 -13.40 6.85 -22.90
N ALA A 270 -12.84 7.17 -21.74
CA ALA A 270 -11.53 7.78 -21.63
C ALA A 270 -10.44 6.80 -22.08
N LYS A 271 -9.48 7.28 -22.88
CA LYS A 271 -8.34 6.48 -23.37
C LYS A 271 -7.11 7.34 -23.58
N GLY A 272 -5.95 6.69 -23.46
CA GLY A 272 -4.66 7.30 -23.73
C GLY A 272 -4.15 8.14 -22.55
N GLU A 273 -3.21 9.01 -22.82
CA GLU A 273 -2.67 9.95 -21.83
C GLU A 273 -3.55 11.19 -21.74
N ILE A 274 -4.17 11.40 -20.59
CA ILE A 274 -5.04 12.55 -20.34
C ILE A 274 -4.24 13.61 -19.58
N PHE A 275 -4.20 14.79 -20.17
CA PHE A 275 -3.57 15.96 -19.57
C PHE A 275 -4.60 16.79 -18.80
N CYS A 276 -4.35 17.00 -17.51
CA CYS A 276 -5.15 17.86 -16.63
C CYS A 276 -4.23 18.91 -15.97
N PRO A 277 -4.14 20.12 -16.54
CA PRO A 277 -3.26 21.16 -16.03
C PRO A 277 -3.60 21.59 -14.61
N GLU A 278 -4.89 21.62 -14.26
CA GLU A 278 -5.36 22.01 -12.93
C GLU A 278 -4.93 20.98 -11.88
N ALA A 279 -5.03 19.68 -12.18
CA ALA A 279 -4.53 18.63 -11.28
C ALA A 279 -3.00 18.70 -11.11
N THR A 280 -2.26 19.05 -12.17
CA THR A 280 -0.82 19.26 -12.12
C THR A 280 -0.46 20.44 -11.23
N ARG A 281 -1.13 21.60 -11.40
CA ARG A 281 -0.98 22.79 -10.55
C ARG A 281 -1.23 22.42 -9.08
N LEU A 282 -2.36 21.78 -8.81
CA LEU A 282 -2.74 21.39 -7.46
C LEU A 282 -1.72 20.42 -6.82
N ALA A 283 -1.18 19.47 -7.60
CA ALA A 283 -0.14 18.55 -7.10
C ALA A 283 1.14 19.30 -6.69
N LEU A 284 1.54 20.34 -7.42
CA LEU A 284 2.69 21.20 -7.06
C LEU A 284 2.43 21.95 -5.76
N GLU A 285 1.26 22.56 -5.61
CA GLU A 285 0.84 23.26 -4.39
C GLU A 285 0.86 22.33 -3.17
N LEU A 286 0.22 21.16 -3.29
CA LEU A 286 0.13 20.17 -2.22
C LEU A 286 1.51 19.60 -1.84
N ARG A 287 2.41 19.44 -2.82
CA ARG A 287 3.80 19.03 -2.55
C ARG A 287 4.51 20.05 -1.66
N GLU A 288 4.37 21.35 -1.97
CA GLU A 288 4.97 22.41 -1.14
C GLU A 288 4.36 22.46 0.26
N GLU A 289 3.04 22.29 0.37
CA GLU A 289 2.35 22.20 1.66
C GLU A 289 2.86 21.03 2.51
N CYS A 290 2.99 19.83 1.92
CA CYS A 290 3.53 18.65 2.60
C CYS A 290 5.00 18.87 3.01
N ALA A 291 5.83 19.43 2.14
CA ALA A 291 7.23 19.72 2.44
C ALA A 291 7.37 20.77 3.55
N HIS A 292 6.54 21.81 3.52
CA HIS A 292 6.50 22.82 4.59
C HIS A 292 6.17 22.17 5.93
N TRP A 293 5.17 21.30 5.93
CA TRP A 293 4.72 20.59 7.10
C TRP A 293 5.75 19.62 7.67
N ALA A 294 6.40 18.83 6.80
CA ALA A 294 7.50 17.97 7.19
C ALA A 294 8.65 18.73 7.85
N ARG A 295 8.97 19.95 7.34
CA ARG A 295 9.98 20.83 7.96
C ARG A 295 9.54 21.36 9.32
N LEU A 296 8.26 21.72 9.49
CA LEU A 296 7.76 22.20 10.79
C LEU A 296 7.75 21.10 11.84
N THR A 297 7.32 19.89 11.48
CA THR A 297 7.20 18.78 12.44
C THR A 297 8.50 18.00 12.60
N GLN A 298 9.50 18.19 11.72
CA GLN A 298 10.72 17.37 11.64
C GLN A 298 10.44 15.86 11.59
N SER A 299 9.26 15.47 11.09
CA SER A 299 8.85 14.06 11.00
C SER A 299 9.25 13.46 9.66
N ARG A 300 10.25 12.58 9.69
CA ARG A 300 10.64 11.78 8.52
C ARG A 300 9.54 10.80 8.10
N VAL A 301 8.77 10.29 9.06
CA VAL A 301 7.65 9.37 8.78
C VAL A 301 6.56 10.09 8.00
N TYR A 302 6.17 11.31 8.45
CA TYR A 302 5.22 12.14 7.71
C TYR A 302 5.70 12.44 6.29
N GLU A 303 6.95 12.87 6.12
CA GLU A 303 7.53 13.15 4.82
C GLU A 303 7.45 11.94 3.88
N ASN A 304 7.88 10.76 4.33
CA ASN A 304 7.88 9.54 3.54
C ASN A 304 6.45 9.08 3.15
N LEU A 305 5.48 9.21 4.07
CA LEU A 305 4.09 8.87 3.79
C LEU A 305 3.44 9.86 2.82
N SER A 306 3.79 11.15 2.92
CA SER A 306 3.19 12.20 2.10
C SER A 306 3.46 12.05 0.61
N PHE A 307 4.61 11.54 0.18
CA PHE A 307 4.95 11.36 -1.23
C PHE A 307 3.91 10.53 -2.00
N ARG A 308 3.51 9.39 -1.45
CA ARG A 308 2.53 8.51 -2.11
C ARG A 308 1.08 8.89 -1.82
N ALA A 309 0.81 9.42 -0.63
CA ALA A 309 -0.52 9.96 -0.32
C ALA A 309 -0.91 11.10 -1.28
N LEU A 310 0.07 11.92 -1.69
CA LEU A 310 -0.11 12.99 -2.66
C LEU A 310 -0.44 12.43 -4.05
N VAL A 311 0.25 11.36 -4.50
CA VAL A 311 -0.09 10.69 -5.76
C VAL A 311 -1.53 10.13 -5.71
N ILE A 312 -1.92 9.51 -4.60
CA ILE A 312 -3.29 8.98 -4.40
C ILE A 312 -4.33 10.11 -4.49
N ALA A 313 -4.10 11.21 -3.79
CA ALA A 313 -5.02 12.35 -3.80
C ALA A 313 -5.11 13.00 -5.20
N TRP A 314 -3.98 13.19 -5.86
CA TRP A 314 -3.91 13.69 -7.23
C TRP A 314 -4.65 12.77 -8.22
N LEU A 315 -4.48 11.44 -8.12
CA LEU A 315 -5.21 10.47 -8.95
C LEU A 315 -6.72 10.59 -8.74
N LYS A 316 -7.20 10.84 -7.51
CA LYS A 316 -8.63 11.10 -7.27
C LYS A 316 -9.10 12.34 -8.01
N GLY A 317 -8.31 13.42 -8.03
CA GLY A 317 -8.58 14.62 -8.85
C GLY A 317 -8.67 14.30 -10.34
N CYS A 318 -7.73 13.48 -10.86
CA CYS A 318 -7.76 13.03 -12.26
C CYS A 318 -8.99 12.19 -12.58
N VAL A 319 -9.40 11.29 -11.69
CA VAL A 319 -10.64 10.50 -11.84
C VAL A 319 -11.86 11.39 -11.87
N LEU A 320 -11.97 12.38 -10.97
CA LEU A 320 -13.06 13.37 -10.97
C LEU A 320 -13.10 14.19 -12.25
N TYR A 321 -11.93 14.64 -12.72
CA TYR A 321 -11.80 15.38 -13.98
C TYR A 321 -12.35 14.60 -15.16
N VAL A 322 -11.94 13.33 -15.32
CA VAL A 322 -12.44 12.46 -16.40
C VAL A 322 -13.93 12.19 -16.24
N ALA A 323 -14.38 11.84 -15.04
CA ALA A 323 -15.79 11.60 -14.76
C ALA A 323 -16.67 12.79 -15.12
N SER A 324 -16.17 14.01 -14.95
CA SER A 324 -16.84 15.27 -15.31
C SER A 324 -16.67 15.68 -16.78
N GLY A 325 -16.31 14.74 -17.67
CA GLY A 325 -16.11 14.99 -19.10
C GLY A 325 -14.91 15.89 -19.39
N CYS A 326 -13.82 15.71 -18.68
CA CYS A 326 -12.58 16.49 -18.76
C CYS A 326 -12.81 17.98 -18.49
N ARG A 327 -13.64 18.29 -17.50
CA ARG A 327 -13.88 19.64 -16.99
C ARG A 327 -13.53 19.70 -15.52
N TRP A 328 -12.65 20.65 -15.16
CA TRP A 328 -12.29 20.88 -13.76
C TRP A 328 -13.35 21.72 -13.07
N ASP A 329 -13.83 21.26 -11.93
CA ASP A 329 -14.73 22.02 -11.08
C ASP A 329 -13.92 22.63 -9.92
N PRO A 330 -14.17 23.89 -9.51
CA PRO A 330 -13.43 24.53 -8.42
C PRO A 330 -13.47 23.75 -7.08
N THR A 331 -14.52 22.98 -6.85
CA THR A 331 -14.65 22.14 -5.65
C THR A 331 -13.64 20.98 -5.58
N PHE A 332 -12.99 20.63 -6.70
CA PHE A 332 -11.99 19.58 -6.73
C PHE A 332 -10.75 19.97 -5.95
N ASP A 333 -10.33 21.21 -5.97
CA ASP A 333 -9.15 21.70 -5.23
C ASP A 333 -9.30 21.43 -3.73
N ASP A 334 -10.41 21.85 -3.13
CA ASP A 334 -10.66 21.67 -1.70
C ASP A 334 -10.88 20.20 -1.33
N PHE A 335 -11.56 19.44 -2.18
CA PHE A 335 -11.82 18.02 -1.96
C PHE A 335 -10.54 17.20 -2.02
N VAL A 336 -9.68 17.40 -3.01
CA VAL A 336 -8.40 16.68 -3.16
C VAL A 336 -7.46 17.02 -2.01
N ARG A 337 -7.36 18.31 -1.63
CA ARG A 337 -6.59 18.77 -0.48
C ARG A 337 -7.07 18.12 0.82
N TRP A 338 -8.37 18.13 1.08
CA TRP A 338 -8.98 17.47 2.21
C TRP A 338 -8.70 15.96 2.21
N SER A 339 -8.88 15.32 1.06
CA SER A 339 -8.66 13.87 0.91
C SER A 339 -7.22 13.47 1.24
N LEU A 340 -6.23 14.28 0.82
CA LEU A 340 -4.82 14.09 1.19
C LEU A 340 -4.61 14.22 2.69
N GLN A 341 -5.11 15.29 3.29
CA GLN A 341 -4.95 15.56 4.72
C GLN A 341 -5.61 14.49 5.57
N TYR A 342 -6.78 14.00 5.16
CA TYR A 342 -7.51 12.95 5.86
C TYR A 342 -6.77 11.60 5.82
N ASP A 343 -6.27 11.21 4.66
CA ASP A 343 -5.48 9.99 4.49
C ASP A 343 -4.18 10.05 5.31
N LEU A 344 -3.47 11.18 5.27
CA LEU A 344 -2.25 11.39 6.07
C LEU A 344 -2.53 11.38 7.57
N TRP A 345 -3.64 12.00 7.99
CA TRP A 345 -4.07 11.94 9.39
C TRP A 345 -4.29 10.47 9.82
N CYS A 346 -5.05 9.69 9.04
CA CYS A 346 -5.29 8.27 9.33
C CYS A 346 -3.96 7.48 9.39
N LYS A 347 -3.05 7.70 8.46
CA LYS A 347 -1.75 7.02 8.42
C LYS A 347 -0.90 7.34 9.64
N MET A 348 -0.84 8.60 10.03
CA MET A 348 -0.07 9.03 11.22
C MET A 348 -0.70 8.52 12.50
N GLU A 349 -2.03 8.61 12.65
CA GLU A 349 -2.76 8.14 13.82
C GLU A 349 -2.66 6.61 14.01
N PHE A 350 -2.78 5.85 12.91
CA PHE A 350 -2.79 4.40 13.02
C PHE A 350 -1.41 3.77 13.03
N PHE A 351 -0.44 4.35 12.32
CA PHE A 351 0.84 3.73 12.05
C PHE A 351 2.05 4.59 12.37
N GLY A 352 1.91 5.90 12.53
CA GLY A 352 3.02 6.85 12.68
C GLY A 352 4.02 6.43 13.75
N ALA A 353 3.55 6.25 14.98
CA ALA A 353 4.40 5.85 16.12
C ALA A 353 5.07 4.47 15.90
N ALA A 354 4.34 3.51 15.30
CA ALA A 354 4.87 2.18 15.05
C ALA A 354 5.96 2.19 13.95
N ILE A 355 5.81 3.04 12.92
CA ILE A 355 6.83 3.23 11.87
C ILE A 355 8.07 3.92 12.46
N GLU A 356 7.92 4.93 13.28
CA GLU A 356 9.04 5.60 13.97
C GLU A 356 9.85 4.62 14.81
N GLU A 357 9.16 3.80 15.60
CA GLU A 357 9.79 2.78 16.42
C GLU A 357 10.51 1.71 15.56
N ALA A 358 9.89 1.26 14.44
CA ALA A 358 10.51 0.31 13.51
C ALA A 358 11.77 0.90 12.87
N ASN A 359 11.74 2.15 12.44
CA ASN A 359 12.89 2.85 11.87
C ASN A 359 14.02 2.99 12.89
N ARG A 360 13.72 3.38 14.12
CA ARG A 360 14.69 3.49 15.22
C ARG A 360 15.37 2.15 15.51
N ARG A 361 14.62 1.05 15.56
CA ARG A 361 15.17 -0.30 15.74
C ARG A 361 16.08 -0.70 14.59
N SER A 362 15.69 -0.39 13.35
CA SER A 362 16.50 -0.67 12.17
C SER A 362 17.82 0.09 12.20
N GLU A 363 17.83 1.36 12.58
CA GLU A 363 19.03 2.19 12.72
C GLU A 363 19.95 1.66 13.83
N GLN A 364 19.40 1.28 14.97
CA GLN A 364 20.15 0.66 16.08
C GLN A 364 20.75 -0.68 15.65
N THR A 365 19.98 -1.51 14.91
CA THR A 365 20.48 -2.79 14.39
C THR A 365 21.55 -2.58 13.33
N ALA A 366 21.39 -1.60 12.44
CA ALA A 366 22.39 -1.23 11.44
C ALA A 366 23.67 -0.69 12.08
N SER A 367 23.55 0.12 13.12
CA SER A 367 24.69 0.59 13.91
C SER A 367 25.38 -0.57 14.65
N ALA A 368 24.59 -1.46 15.27
CA ALA A 368 25.09 -2.65 15.94
C ALA A 368 25.72 -3.67 14.97
N SER A 369 25.18 -3.79 13.72
CA SER A 369 25.78 -4.70 12.72
C SER A 369 27.07 -4.17 12.11
N ARG A 370 27.26 -2.84 12.05
CA ARG A 370 28.55 -2.22 11.68
C ARG A 370 29.63 -2.47 12.72
N VAL A 371 29.23 -2.65 13.98
CA VAL A 371 30.12 -2.75 15.13
C VAL A 371 30.17 -4.18 15.70
N GLY A 372 29.31 -5.14 15.21
CA GLY A 372 29.10 -6.46 15.81
C GLY A 372 28.31 -6.38 17.13
N ARG A 373 27.72 -7.52 17.55
CA ARG A 373 26.88 -7.58 18.77
C ARG A 373 27.62 -7.16 20.05
N HIS A 374 28.95 -7.29 20.04
CA HIS A 374 29.88 -6.71 21.02
C HIS A 374 31.04 -6.13 20.21
N ASN A 375 31.23 -4.82 20.24
CA ASN A 375 32.44 -4.23 19.67
C ASN A 375 33.60 -4.56 20.61
N LEU A 376 34.11 -5.77 20.45
CA LEU A 376 35.21 -6.29 21.27
C LEU A 376 36.45 -5.38 21.18
N LEU A 377 36.61 -4.66 20.07
CA LEU A 377 37.68 -3.68 19.92
C LEU A 377 37.50 -2.48 20.85
N ASN A 378 36.27 -2.01 21.07
CA ASN A 378 35.99 -0.89 21.98
C ASN A 378 36.18 -1.26 23.46
N LEU A 379 36.09 -2.52 23.80
CA LEU A 379 36.35 -3.03 25.17
C LEU A 379 37.85 -3.12 25.51
N LEU A 380 38.70 -3.06 24.52
CA LEU A 380 40.16 -3.08 24.68
C LEU A 380 40.69 -1.65 24.83
N PRO A 381 41.85 -1.44 25.49
CA PRO A 381 42.54 -0.13 25.52
C PRO A 381 43.07 0.24 24.12
N GLU A 382 43.54 1.48 23.94
CA GLU A 382 44.09 1.98 22.67
C GLU A 382 45.26 1.13 22.17
N THR A 383 46.07 0.62 23.12
CA THR A 383 47.15 -0.32 22.85
C THR A 383 46.96 -1.56 23.75
N PHE A 384 46.96 -2.73 23.15
CA PHE A 384 46.70 -3.99 23.86
C PHE A 384 47.57 -5.14 23.33
N THR A 385 47.72 -6.17 24.13
CA THR A 385 48.44 -7.40 23.79
C THR A 385 47.50 -8.51 23.35
N LEU A 386 48.02 -9.59 22.80
CA LEU A 386 47.26 -10.80 22.52
C LEU A 386 46.55 -11.32 23.79
N GLN A 387 47.23 -11.23 24.94
CA GLN A 387 46.66 -11.70 26.20
C GLN A 387 45.48 -10.86 26.66
N ASP A 388 45.52 -9.55 26.45
CA ASP A 388 44.40 -8.66 26.76
C ASP A 388 43.20 -9.01 25.88
N ALA A 389 43.43 -9.29 24.60
CA ALA A 389 42.37 -9.69 23.67
C ALA A 389 41.76 -11.05 24.03
N ILE A 390 42.58 -12.01 24.50
CA ILE A 390 42.10 -13.32 25.03
C ILE A 390 41.24 -13.10 26.27
N SER A 391 41.75 -12.34 27.23
CA SER A 391 41.08 -12.09 28.51
C SER A 391 39.71 -11.40 28.28
N MET A 392 39.67 -10.41 27.41
CA MET A 392 38.46 -9.71 27.01
C MET A 392 37.43 -10.67 26.34
N ARG A 393 37.87 -11.54 25.41
CA ARG A 393 36.97 -12.51 24.78
C ARG A 393 36.36 -13.49 25.80
N VAL A 394 37.20 -13.98 26.74
CA VAL A 394 36.73 -14.88 27.79
C VAL A 394 35.75 -14.20 28.73
N SER A 395 35.97 -12.91 29.09
CA SER A 395 35.03 -12.15 29.93
C SER A 395 33.69 -11.93 29.23
N GLU A 396 33.67 -11.87 27.89
CA GLU A 396 32.45 -11.77 27.07
C GLU A 396 31.83 -13.15 26.73
N GLY A 397 32.27 -14.23 27.37
CA GLY A 397 31.74 -15.58 27.18
C GLY A 397 32.13 -16.26 25.87
N LEU A 398 33.16 -15.78 25.18
CA LEU A 398 33.64 -16.31 23.90
C LEU A 398 34.86 -17.21 24.09
N SER A 399 35.07 -18.18 23.17
CA SER A 399 36.25 -19.05 23.21
C SER A 399 37.55 -18.26 22.94
N ALA A 400 38.59 -18.61 23.68
CA ALA A 400 39.95 -18.09 23.48
C ALA A 400 40.54 -18.42 22.09
N ASP A 401 40.16 -19.59 21.52
CA ASP A 401 40.73 -20.10 20.25
C ASP A 401 40.49 -19.22 19.07
N GLY A 402 39.40 -18.45 19.07
CA GLY A 402 39.07 -17.51 18.00
C GLY A 402 39.85 -16.20 18.00
N THR A 403 40.68 -15.89 19.01
CA THR A 403 41.32 -14.58 19.18
C THR A 403 42.30 -14.26 18.06
N GLN A 404 43.14 -15.19 17.68
CA GLN A 404 44.11 -14.96 16.61
C GLN A 404 43.43 -14.71 15.26
N THR A 405 42.37 -15.42 14.96
CA THR A 405 41.59 -15.21 13.74
C THR A 405 40.94 -13.82 13.75
N MET A 406 40.37 -13.39 14.87
CA MET A 406 39.79 -12.06 15.07
C MET A 406 40.84 -10.97 14.85
N LEU A 407 42.01 -11.06 15.45
CA LEU A 407 43.10 -10.09 15.32
C LEU A 407 43.64 -9.99 13.89
N ARG A 408 43.77 -11.16 13.20
CA ARG A 408 44.13 -11.16 11.75
C ARG A 408 43.11 -10.43 10.89
N GLN A 409 41.81 -10.62 11.17
CA GLN A 409 40.75 -9.91 10.46
C GLN A 409 40.76 -8.42 10.76
N TRP A 410 40.99 -8.00 12.00
CA TRP A 410 41.10 -6.60 12.37
C TRP A 410 42.28 -5.93 11.71
N LYS A 411 43.43 -6.62 11.66
CA LYS A 411 44.61 -6.13 10.91
C LYS A 411 44.32 -6.00 9.42
N PHE A 412 43.73 -7.03 8.80
CA PHE A 412 43.38 -7.02 7.39
C PHE A 412 42.42 -5.88 7.03
N ARG A 413 41.46 -5.58 7.91
CA ARG A 413 40.49 -4.48 7.73
C ARG A 413 41.05 -3.12 8.14
N GLY A 414 42.28 -3.04 8.57
CA GLY A 414 42.90 -1.79 9.00
C GLY A 414 42.40 -1.24 10.34
N TYR A 415 41.73 -2.02 11.17
CA TYR A 415 41.23 -1.58 12.50
C TYR A 415 42.36 -1.51 13.53
N VAL A 416 43.41 -2.30 13.37
CA VAL A 416 44.58 -2.31 14.23
C VAL A 416 45.88 -2.41 13.42
N THR A 417 46.91 -1.79 13.92
CA THR A 417 48.32 -1.96 13.49
C THR A 417 49.07 -2.75 14.55
N ILE A 418 50.17 -3.39 14.18
CA ILE A 418 51.04 -4.15 15.12
C ILE A 418 52.35 -3.37 15.24
N GLU A 419 52.72 -3.07 16.45
CA GLU A 419 54.00 -2.46 16.81
C GLU A 419 54.77 -3.40 17.74
N THR A 420 56.12 -3.39 17.67
CA THR A 420 56.94 -4.14 18.58
C THR A 420 57.54 -3.17 19.61
N VAL A 421 57.18 -3.35 20.85
CA VAL A 421 57.65 -2.49 21.96
C VAL A 421 58.56 -3.31 22.86
N ASP A 422 59.70 -2.76 23.25
CA ASP A 422 60.58 -3.34 24.24
C ASP A 422 60.03 -3.03 25.65
N ARG A 423 59.56 -4.08 26.34
CA ARG A 423 59.17 -4.00 27.74
C ARG A 423 60.16 -4.77 28.59
N SER A 424 61.07 -4.06 29.25
CA SER A 424 62.05 -4.63 30.21
C SER A 424 62.99 -5.63 29.56
N GLY A 425 63.52 -5.39 28.35
CA GLY A 425 64.42 -6.26 27.62
C GLY A 425 63.78 -7.43 26.90
N ARG A 426 62.42 -7.42 26.76
CA ARG A 426 61.64 -8.37 25.96
C ARG A 426 60.84 -7.64 24.88
N LEU A 427 61.07 -7.99 23.63
CA LEU A 427 60.30 -7.52 22.52
C LEU A 427 58.88 -8.16 22.57
N THR A 428 57.88 -7.31 22.72
CA THR A 428 56.47 -7.77 22.82
C THR A 428 55.69 -7.13 21.68
N GLU A 429 54.90 -7.93 20.94
CA GLU A 429 53.95 -7.43 19.95
C GLU A 429 52.77 -6.78 20.64
N VAL A 430 52.45 -5.53 20.25
CA VAL A 430 51.34 -4.76 20.77
C VAL A 430 50.45 -4.34 19.58
N TYR A 431 49.19 -4.46 19.76
CA TYR A 431 48.17 -4.03 18.79
C TYR A 431 47.72 -2.60 19.14
N CYS A 432 47.84 -1.68 18.17
CA CYS A 432 47.41 -0.29 18.31
C CYS A 432 46.12 -0.08 17.51
N LYS A 433 45.11 0.50 18.13
CA LYS A 433 43.87 0.89 17.42
C LYS A 433 44.18 2.02 16.44
N ASN A 434 43.62 1.90 15.24
CA ASN A 434 43.63 3.00 14.28
C ASN A 434 42.43 3.90 14.56
N ASN A 435 42.66 5.21 14.67
CA ASN A 435 41.59 6.19 14.77
C ASN A 435 40.82 6.24 13.43
N PHE A 436 39.52 6.00 13.47
CA PHE A 436 38.59 6.15 12.36
C PHE A 436 37.70 7.35 12.56
#